data_87630b42deeefc21eb563190418e7beb
#
_entry.id   87630b42deeefc21eb563190418e7beb
#
_cell.length_a   1.000
_cell.length_b   1.000
_cell.length_c   1.000
_cell.angle_alpha   90.00
_cell.angle_beta   90.00
_cell.angle_gamma   90.00
#
_symmetry.space_group_name_H-M   'P 1'
#
loop_
_entity.id
_entity.type
_entity.pdbx_description
1 polymer ?
#
loop_
_entity_poly.entity_id
_entity_poly.type
_entity_poly.pdbx_seq_one_letter_code
_entity_poly.pdbx_strand_id
1 'polypeptide(L)'
;MSTIYVSRKFQIFPNEQQKKIINDTFGCCRFMWNKLLEKLSQTFFDKEVSATIVNCCDIISEHPFLNKSNKDLIIDRHAMNNEKMFLKQAYNRMWDIYRKNKNIWKFRKDGKPVGFPRFKKKTSKQSYVDYHGENIRINWDNKSIKIPVIGWTKFSHREKQHPEHWILGHITISKSSSCKYYISICYHYEDDREGISGKCFILNPNNELNILGLDYSSKSLYVDSNGNSAGYPRYYRKAEKRLRILNKKLSRQTLHGKNWDKTRVKSSKLHEHISNQRYDFLHKLSSSITKNYDVIGVEDINMQNIGRSLKLGKSTYDNAFGIFRTMLEYKQLRQPFHIVIRADMWFCSSKMCHRCGYVKKDLQLKDRVYQCPSCGLTIDRDWNAAINLRNEALRQVNSWSIRKFTIKDIQVS
;
A
#
# COMPACT_ATOMS: atom_id res chain seq x y z
N MET A 1 -16.68 -14.00 -14.65
CA MET A 1 -15.20 -13.88 -14.69
C MET A 1 -14.82 -12.57 -14.05
N SER A 2 -13.86 -12.57 -13.16
CA SER A 2 -13.34 -11.34 -12.54
C SER A 2 -11.88 -11.16 -12.98
N THR A 3 -11.51 -9.94 -13.40
CA THR A 3 -10.13 -9.63 -13.78
C THR A 3 -9.31 -9.40 -12.52
N ILE A 4 -8.26 -10.20 -12.31
CA ILE A 4 -7.33 -10.02 -11.20
C ILE A 4 -6.08 -9.28 -11.69
N TYR A 5 -5.68 -8.26 -10.94
CA TYR A 5 -4.46 -7.48 -11.19
C TYR A 5 -3.35 -7.88 -10.23
N VAL A 6 -2.18 -8.20 -10.77
CA VAL A 6 -0.98 -8.57 -9.99
C VAL A 6 0.19 -7.69 -10.41
N SER A 7 0.84 -7.04 -9.45
CA SER A 7 2.04 -6.24 -9.73
C SER A 7 3.30 -6.92 -9.19
N ARG A 8 4.33 -7.03 -10.05
CA ARG A 8 5.66 -7.52 -9.67
C ARG A 8 6.69 -6.42 -9.83
N LYS A 9 7.50 -6.21 -8.80
CA LYS A 9 8.51 -5.15 -8.78
C LYS A 9 9.92 -5.73 -8.79
N PHE A 10 10.72 -5.27 -9.76
CA PHE A 10 12.11 -5.68 -9.95
C PHE A 10 13.06 -4.49 -9.89
N GLN A 11 14.27 -4.69 -9.36
CA GLN A 11 15.33 -3.70 -9.50
C GLN A 11 15.92 -3.81 -10.91
N ILE A 12 16.09 -2.69 -11.59
CA ILE A 12 16.75 -2.60 -12.90
C ILE A 12 18.11 -1.91 -12.78
N PHE A 13 19.02 -2.26 -13.71
CA PHE A 13 20.40 -1.77 -13.74
C PHE A 13 20.68 -1.00 -15.05
N PRO A 14 20.10 0.20 -15.23
CA PRO A 14 20.32 0.99 -16.43
C PRO A 14 21.75 1.52 -16.50
N ASN A 15 22.33 1.57 -17.71
CA ASN A 15 23.59 2.26 -17.99
C ASN A 15 23.44 3.80 -17.90
N GLU A 16 24.50 4.56 -18.08
CA GLU A 16 24.45 6.03 -17.90
C GLU A 16 23.53 6.71 -18.92
N GLN A 17 23.53 6.27 -20.20
CA GLN A 17 22.62 6.81 -21.22
C GLN A 17 21.16 6.53 -20.87
N GLN A 18 20.86 5.30 -20.46
CA GLN A 18 19.53 4.89 -20.01
C GLN A 18 19.08 5.66 -18.77
N LYS A 19 20.00 5.90 -17.80
CA LYS A 19 19.71 6.71 -16.61
C LYS A 19 19.39 8.16 -17.01
N LYS A 20 20.08 8.72 -18.03
CA LYS A 20 19.76 10.04 -18.54
C LYS A 20 18.32 10.06 -19.08
N ILE A 21 17.94 9.16 -19.97
CA ILE A 21 16.60 9.06 -20.54
C ILE A 21 15.53 8.95 -19.45
N ILE A 22 15.73 8.06 -18.46
CA ILE A 22 14.80 7.87 -17.34
C ILE A 22 14.65 9.16 -16.51
N ASN A 23 15.77 9.82 -16.17
CA ASN A 23 15.74 11.04 -15.36
C ASN A 23 15.11 12.22 -16.12
N ASP A 24 15.38 12.35 -17.42
CA ASP A 24 14.79 13.37 -18.28
C ASP A 24 13.27 13.13 -18.42
N THR A 25 12.84 11.86 -18.60
CA THR A 25 11.41 11.49 -18.58
C THR A 25 10.75 11.87 -17.24
N PHE A 26 11.37 11.59 -16.08
CA PHE A 26 10.85 12.06 -14.78
C PHE A 26 10.72 13.60 -14.73
N GLY A 27 11.69 14.32 -15.31
CA GLY A 27 11.67 15.77 -15.40
C GLY A 27 10.48 16.28 -16.19
N CYS A 28 10.30 15.74 -17.40
CA CYS A 28 9.23 16.13 -18.32
C CYS A 28 7.83 15.76 -17.81
N CYS A 29 7.65 14.56 -17.22
CA CYS A 29 6.41 14.17 -16.57
C CYS A 29 6.04 15.12 -15.43
N ARG A 30 7.01 15.49 -14.57
CA ARG A 30 6.77 16.46 -13.50
C ARG A 30 6.44 17.85 -14.06
N PHE A 31 7.13 18.30 -15.09
CA PHE A 31 6.87 19.58 -15.75
C PHE A 31 5.45 19.60 -16.34
N MET A 32 5.10 18.60 -17.11
CA MET A 32 3.76 18.44 -17.70
C MET A 32 2.66 18.47 -16.63
N TRP A 33 2.80 17.64 -15.59
CA TRP A 33 1.85 17.66 -14.46
C TRP A 33 1.69 19.04 -13.85
N ASN A 34 2.81 19.74 -13.60
CA ASN A 34 2.78 21.03 -12.95
C ASN A 34 2.13 22.11 -13.84
N LYS A 35 2.40 22.09 -15.15
CA LYS A 35 1.79 23.04 -16.09
C LYS A 35 0.29 22.79 -16.27
N LEU A 36 -0.12 21.51 -16.41
CA LEU A 36 -1.53 21.15 -16.45
C LEU A 36 -2.27 21.56 -15.16
N LEU A 37 -1.64 21.36 -14.00
CA LEU A 37 -2.19 21.75 -12.71
C LEU A 37 -2.24 23.26 -12.51
N GLU A 38 -1.27 24.02 -13.03
CA GLU A 38 -1.25 25.47 -13.02
C GLU A 38 -2.48 26.03 -13.75
N LYS A 39 -2.72 25.58 -14.99
CA LYS A 39 -3.88 25.97 -15.79
C LYS A 39 -5.21 25.51 -15.16
N LEU A 40 -5.26 24.27 -14.63
CA LEU A 40 -6.42 23.78 -13.90
C LEU A 40 -6.73 24.65 -12.65
N SER A 41 -5.68 25.08 -11.94
CA SER A 41 -5.86 25.91 -10.74
C SER A 41 -6.45 27.28 -11.10
N GLN A 42 -5.97 27.90 -12.16
CA GLN A 42 -6.51 29.18 -12.65
C GLN A 42 -7.99 29.06 -12.99
N THR A 43 -8.36 28.09 -13.84
CA THR A 43 -9.77 27.90 -14.26
C THR A 43 -10.69 27.47 -13.12
N PHE A 44 -10.19 26.73 -12.12
CA PHE A 44 -10.99 26.28 -10.98
C PHE A 44 -11.39 27.44 -10.06
N PHE A 45 -10.51 28.40 -9.83
CA PHE A 45 -10.80 29.55 -8.96
C PHE A 45 -11.57 30.66 -9.66
N ASP A 46 -11.44 30.78 -11.00
CA ASP A 46 -12.10 31.83 -11.78
C ASP A 46 -13.57 31.51 -12.09
N LYS A 47 -13.96 30.23 -12.16
CA LYS A 47 -15.28 29.79 -12.67
C LYS A 47 -16.17 29.06 -11.68
N GLU A 48 -15.80 28.90 -10.43
CA GLU A 48 -16.54 28.21 -9.36
C GLU A 48 -17.09 26.80 -9.68
N VAL A 49 -17.14 26.37 -10.95
CA VAL A 49 -17.76 25.13 -11.41
C VAL A 49 -16.98 24.49 -12.54
N SER A 50 -16.71 23.20 -12.48
CA SER A 50 -16.15 22.31 -13.53
C SER A 50 -14.98 22.84 -14.39
N ALA A 51 -13.82 23.03 -13.79
CA ALA A 51 -12.62 23.33 -14.56
C ALA A 51 -12.20 22.14 -15.46
N THR A 52 -11.98 22.42 -16.74
CA THR A 52 -11.52 21.41 -17.70
C THR A 52 -9.98 21.36 -17.74
N ILE A 53 -9.41 20.16 -17.68
CA ILE A 53 -7.96 19.98 -17.83
C ILE A 53 -7.60 20.13 -19.29
N VAL A 54 -6.72 21.09 -19.61
CA VAL A 54 -6.23 21.35 -20.97
C VAL A 54 -5.50 20.14 -21.57
N ASN A 55 -5.29 20.12 -22.89
CA ASN A 55 -4.59 19.06 -23.57
C ASN A 55 -3.07 19.17 -23.37
N CYS A 56 -2.37 18.03 -23.40
CA CYS A 56 -0.91 18.05 -23.35
C CYS A 56 -0.31 18.74 -24.58
N CYS A 57 -1.00 18.70 -25.73
CA CYS A 57 -0.59 19.40 -26.94
C CYS A 57 -0.51 20.91 -26.74
N ASP A 58 -1.43 21.49 -25.99
CA ASP A 58 -1.42 22.94 -25.69
C ASP A 58 -0.18 23.32 -24.85
N ILE A 59 0.19 22.48 -23.90
CA ILE A 59 1.43 22.69 -23.13
C ILE A 59 2.66 22.49 -23.99
N ILE A 60 2.66 21.51 -24.92
CA ILE A 60 3.80 21.24 -25.81
C ILE A 60 3.98 22.41 -26.79
N SER A 61 2.90 22.99 -27.33
CA SER A 61 2.98 24.15 -28.21
C SER A 61 3.57 25.38 -27.53
N GLU A 62 3.20 25.60 -26.25
CA GLU A 62 3.79 26.70 -25.44
C GLU A 62 5.25 26.43 -25.01
N HIS A 63 5.68 25.17 -25.06
CA HIS A 63 7.01 24.75 -24.63
C HIS A 63 7.68 23.85 -25.68
N PRO A 64 8.20 24.42 -26.80
CA PRO A 64 8.73 23.65 -27.94
C PRO A 64 9.81 22.64 -27.62
N PHE A 65 10.55 22.82 -26.52
CA PHE A 65 11.58 21.85 -26.10
C PHE A 65 11.00 20.45 -25.80
N LEU A 66 9.71 20.35 -25.51
CA LEU A 66 8.99 19.07 -25.32
C LEU A 66 8.56 18.41 -26.65
N ASN A 67 8.70 19.12 -27.77
CA ASN A 67 8.25 18.63 -29.05
C ASN A 67 9.08 17.39 -29.50
N LYS A 68 8.41 16.49 -30.25
CA LYS A 68 9.05 15.31 -30.85
C LYS A 68 10.19 15.66 -31.82
N SER A 69 10.14 16.83 -32.44
CA SER A 69 11.20 17.35 -33.31
C SER A 69 12.52 17.66 -32.58
N ASN A 70 12.47 17.88 -31.26
CA ASN A 70 13.68 18.04 -30.47
C ASN A 70 14.41 16.70 -30.30
N LYS A 71 15.43 16.46 -31.14
CA LYS A 71 16.24 15.23 -31.14
C LYS A 71 17.19 15.13 -29.93
N ASP A 72 17.49 16.22 -29.27
CA ASP A 72 18.39 16.27 -28.12
C ASP A 72 17.71 15.75 -26.84
N LEU A 73 16.37 15.78 -26.83
CA LEU A 73 15.56 15.30 -25.69
C LEU A 73 14.92 13.96 -26.00
N ILE A 74 15.62 12.89 -25.63
CA ILE A 74 15.11 11.51 -25.73
C ILE A 74 14.35 11.17 -24.45
N ILE A 75 13.02 11.08 -24.52
CA ILE A 75 12.12 10.78 -23.39
C ILE A 75 10.99 9.85 -23.79
N ASP A 76 10.39 9.21 -22.82
CA ASP A 76 9.11 8.52 -23.00
C ASP A 76 7.97 9.55 -23.06
N ARG A 77 7.53 9.88 -24.26
CA ARG A 77 6.46 10.87 -24.50
C ARG A 77 5.08 10.35 -24.14
N HIS A 78 4.86 9.05 -24.24
CA HIS A 78 3.60 8.45 -23.82
C HIS A 78 3.44 8.60 -22.31
N ALA A 79 4.48 8.28 -21.55
CA ALA A 79 4.48 8.51 -20.11
C ALA A 79 4.25 9.97 -19.75
N MET A 80 4.83 10.91 -20.48
CA MET A 80 4.59 12.35 -20.27
C MET A 80 3.12 12.73 -20.52
N ASN A 81 2.52 12.24 -21.59
CA ASN A 81 1.13 12.53 -21.93
C ASN A 81 0.13 11.89 -20.97
N ASN A 82 0.48 10.76 -20.35
CA ASN A 82 -0.34 10.11 -19.31
C ASN A 82 -0.53 10.98 -18.06
N GLU A 83 0.28 12.01 -17.85
CA GLU A 83 0.13 12.94 -16.72
C GLU A 83 -1.22 13.67 -16.71
N LYS A 84 -1.82 13.93 -17.89
CA LYS A 84 -3.20 14.46 -18.00
C LYS A 84 -4.21 13.51 -17.36
N MET A 85 -4.12 12.22 -17.68
CA MET A 85 -5.02 11.20 -17.13
C MET A 85 -4.86 11.09 -15.61
N PHE A 86 -3.64 11.09 -15.10
CA PHE A 86 -3.38 11.05 -13.66
C PHE A 86 -3.88 12.29 -12.94
N LEU A 87 -3.72 13.46 -13.56
CA LEU A 87 -4.27 14.70 -13.01
C LEU A 87 -5.80 14.65 -12.95
N LYS A 88 -6.46 14.17 -14.01
CA LYS A 88 -7.92 13.95 -14.05
C LYS A 88 -8.38 13.01 -12.93
N GLN A 89 -7.69 11.90 -12.73
CA GLN A 89 -7.99 10.96 -11.64
C GLN A 89 -7.82 11.61 -10.26
N ALA A 90 -6.75 12.40 -10.06
CA ALA A 90 -6.53 13.11 -8.80
C ALA A 90 -7.59 14.19 -8.55
N TYR A 91 -8.00 14.88 -9.59
CA TYR A 91 -9.07 15.89 -9.54
C TYR A 91 -10.44 15.25 -9.24
N ASN A 92 -10.76 14.13 -9.86
CA ASN A 92 -11.99 13.38 -9.58
C ASN A 92 -12.05 12.90 -8.11
N ARG A 93 -10.92 12.42 -7.55
CA ARG A 93 -10.84 12.05 -6.12
C ARG A 93 -11.14 13.23 -5.18
N MET A 94 -10.79 14.44 -5.57
CA MET A 94 -11.17 15.64 -4.80
C MET A 94 -12.69 15.80 -4.75
N TRP A 95 -13.38 15.60 -5.88
CA TRP A 95 -14.83 15.63 -5.96
C TRP A 95 -15.48 14.49 -5.17
N ASP A 96 -14.88 13.29 -5.14
CA ASP A 96 -15.34 12.19 -4.30
C ASP A 96 -15.26 12.54 -2.81
N ILE A 97 -14.19 13.22 -2.39
CA ILE A 97 -14.05 13.71 -1.01
C ILE A 97 -15.11 14.76 -0.70
N TYR A 98 -15.39 15.67 -1.63
CA TYR A 98 -16.45 16.68 -1.48
C TYR A 98 -17.82 16.01 -1.29
N ARG A 99 -18.18 15.05 -2.17
CA ARG A 99 -19.44 14.30 -2.07
C ARG A 99 -19.54 13.50 -0.76
N LYS A 100 -18.49 12.83 -0.34
CA LYS A 100 -18.43 12.11 0.94
C LYS A 100 -18.59 13.03 2.16
N ASN A 101 -18.24 14.31 2.04
CA ASN A 101 -18.45 15.32 3.07
C ASN A 101 -19.81 16.02 2.96
N LYS A 102 -20.85 15.36 2.39
CA LYS A 102 -22.21 15.92 2.21
C LYS A 102 -22.20 17.25 1.42
N ASN A 103 -21.37 17.33 0.40
CA ASN A 103 -21.18 18.51 -0.45
C ASN A 103 -20.71 19.77 0.31
N ILE A 104 -19.95 19.58 1.39
CA ILE A 104 -19.32 20.68 2.13
C ILE A 104 -17.82 20.70 1.83
N TRP A 105 -17.32 21.84 1.34
CA TRP A 105 -15.89 22.06 1.14
C TRP A 105 -15.15 22.18 2.47
N LYS A 106 -14.09 21.38 2.60
CA LYS A 106 -13.07 21.56 3.65
C LYS A 106 -11.79 22.07 2.98
N PHE A 107 -11.21 23.11 3.53
CA PHE A 107 -10.01 23.73 2.98
C PHE A 107 -8.75 23.37 3.78
N ARG A 108 -7.63 23.32 3.08
CA ARG A 108 -6.30 23.20 3.67
C ARG A 108 -5.82 24.57 4.14
N LYS A 109 -4.69 24.61 4.88
CA LYS A 109 -4.04 25.86 5.32
C LYS A 109 -3.61 26.78 4.17
N ASP A 110 -3.39 26.20 2.97
CA ASP A 110 -3.03 26.95 1.74
C ASP A 110 -4.26 27.46 0.95
N GLY A 111 -5.43 27.44 1.55
CA GLY A 111 -6.68 27.90 0.94
C GLY A 111 -7.26 26.99 -0.14
N LYS A 112 -6.61 25.87 -0.46
CA LYS A 112 -7.10 24.92 -1.48
C LYS A 112 -7.98 23.84 -0.87
N PRO A 113 -8.99 23.32 -1.60
CA PRO A 113 -9.85 22.24 -1.11
C PRO A 113 -9.04 21.02 -0.67
N VAL A 114 -9.55 20.29 0.33
CA VAL A 114 -8.97 19.00 0.73
C VAL A 114 -9.11 18.03 -0.44
N GLY A 115 -8.01 17.39 -0.81
CA GLY A 115 -7.95 16.50 -1.98
C GLY A 115 -7.51 17.19 -3.27
N PHE A 116 -7.49 18.52 -3.34
CA PHE A 116 -6.99 19.22 -4.54
C PHE A 116 -5.56 18.77 -4.86
N PRO A 117 -5.24 18.47 -6.13
CA PRO A 117 -3.91 18.02 -6.54
C PRO A 117 -2.81 18.99 -6.10
N ARG A 118 -1.59 18.47 -5.93
CA ARG A 118 -0.43 19.26 -5.53
C ARG A 118 0.63 19.27 -6.61
N PHE A 119 1.39 20.36 -6.69
CA PHE A 119 2.58 20.45 -7.53
C PHE A 119 3.60 19.37 -7.14
N LYS A 120 4.16 18.69 -8.14
CA LYS A 120 5.22 17.70 -7.97
C LYS A 120 6.57 18.43 -7.80
N LYS A 121 7.27 18.16 -6.69
CA LYS A 121 8.62 18.71 -6.44
C LYS A 121 9.71 17.78 -6.98
N LYS A 122 10.89 18.30 -7.30
CA LYS A 122 12.06 17.49 -7.70
C LYS A 122 12.47 16.46 -6.64
N THR A 123 12.23 16.79 -5.36
CA THR A 123 12.48 15.92 -4.20
C THR A 123 11.39 14.89 -3.95
N SER A 124 10.25 14.96 -4.66
CA SER A 124 9.16 13.99 -4.55
C SER A 124 9.57 12.65 -5.16
N LYS A 125 8.78 11.61 -4.90
CA LYS A 125 8.96 10.28 -5.50
C LYS A 125 9.04 10.43 -7.02
N GLN A 126 10.14 9.98 -7.62
CA GLN A 126 10.35 10.00 -9.06
C GLN A 126 9.79 8.70 -9.65
N SER A 127 8.74 8.80 -10.45
CA SER A 127 8.16 7.67 -11.18
C SER A 127 7.35 8.16 -12.36
N TYR A 128 7.26 7.32 -13.40
CA TYR A 128 6.31 7.46 -14.49
C TYR A 128 5.71 6.10 -14.85
N VAL A 129 4.59 6.13 -15.56
CA VAL A 129 3.86 4.94 -16.00
C VAL A 129 3.76 4.93 -17.51
N ASP A 130 4.07 3.79 -18.13
CA ASP A 130 3.81 3.52 -19.54
C ASP A 130 2.77 2.41 -19.67
N TYR A 131 1.71 2.67 -20.42
CA TYR A 131 0.58 1.76 -20.63
C TYR A 131 0.74 0.87 -21.90
N HIS A 132 1.84 1.00 -22.64
CA HIS A 132 2.08 0.21 -23.86
C HIS A 132 2.75 -1.13 -23.53
N GLY A 133 2.01 -2.00 -22.86
CA GLY A 133 2.48 -3.32 -22.47
C GLY A 133 2.95 -4.18 -23.62
N GLU A 134 2.35 -4.02 -24.81
CA GLU A 134 2.72 -4.74 -26.04
C GLU A 134 4.15 -4.48 -26.52
N ASN A 135 4.73 -3.35 -26.15
CA ASN A 135 6.11 -2.98 -26.52
C ASN A 135 7.17 -3.46 -25.54
N ILE A 136 6.74 -4.13 -24.46
CA ILE A 136 7.62 -4.63 -23.42
C ILE A 136 7.92 -6.10 -23.69
N ARG A 137 9.19 -6.45 -23.72
CA ARG A 137 9.65 -7.84 -23.87
C ARG A 137 10.54 -8.23 -22.71
N ILE A 138 10.31 -9.40 -22.13
CA ILE A 138 11.08 -9.92 -21.00
C ILE A 138 11.82 -11.16 -21.46
N ASN A 139 13.15 -11.14 -21.30
CA ASN A 139 13.99 -12.33 -21.46
C ASN A 139 14.39 -12.80 -20.04
N TRP A 140 13.76 -13.87 -19.58
CA TRP A 140 13.97 -14.41 -18.23
C TRP A 140 15.32 -15.08 -18.08
N ASP A 141 15.83 -15.74 -19.13
CA ASP A 141 17.11 -16.45 -19.11
C ASP A 141 18.27 -15.46 -18.96
N ASN A 142 18.27 -14.40 -19.76
CA ASN A 142 19.28 -13.35 -19.73
C ASN A 142 19.02 -12.28 -18.67
N LYS A 143 17.93 -12.41 -17.89
CA LYS A 143 17.50 -11.43 -16.87
C LYS A 143 17.48 -9.99 -17.41
N SER A 144 16.91 -9.82 -18.61
CA SER A 144 16.82 -8.53 -19.29
C SER A 144 15.40 -8.22 -19.72
N ILE A 145 15.07 -6.93 -19.71
CA ILE A 145 13.75 -6.41 -20.10
C ILE A 145 13.95 -5.28 -21.11
N LYS A 146 13.24 -5.35 -22.23
CA LYS A 146 13.17 -4.28 -23.22
C LYS A 146 12.09 -3.30 -22.79
N ILE A 147 12.48 -2.06 -22.53
CA ILE A 147 11.61 -0.98 -22.10
C ILE A 147 11.51 0.01 -23.27
N PRO A 148 10.31 0.53 -23.60
CA PRO A 148 10.17 1.55 -24.65
C PRO A 148 11.14 2.71 -24.45
N VAL A 149 11.73 3.21 -25.55
CA VAL A 149 12.71 4.29 -25.60
C VAL A 149 14.06 4.00 -24.91
N ILE A 150 14.05 3.21 -23.81
CA ILE A 150 15.25 2.90 -23.01
C ILE A 150 16.05 1.73 -23.61
N GLY A 151 15.35 0.77 -24.25
CA GLY A 151 15.96 -0.45 -24.80
C GLY A 151 16.15 -1.55 -23.75
N TRP A 152 17.03 -2.50 -24.05
CA TRP A 152 17.31 -3.63 -23.18
C TRP A 152 18.06 -3.21 -21.90
N THR A 153 17.50 -3.56 -20.75
CA THR A 153 18.06 -3.24 -19.43
C THR A 153 18.08 -4.50 -18.57
N LYS A 154 19.18 -4.77 -17.89
CA LYS A 154 19.25 -5.89 -16.94
C LYS A 154 18.37 -5.64 -15.72
N PHE A 155 17.76 -6.71 -15.18
CA PHE A 155 16.99 -6.66 -13.95
C PHE A 155 17.34 -7.80 -13.00
N SER A 156 17.07 -7.60 -11.71
CA SER A 156 17.28 -8.62 -10.69
C SER A 156 15.97 -9.32 -10.40
N HIS A 157 15.93 -10.62 -10.55
CA HIS A 157 14.81 -11.43 -10.07
C HIS A 157 15.33 -12.76 -9.47
N ARG A 158 14.58 -13.28 -8.52
CA ARG A 158 14.79 -14.60 -7.92
C ARG A 158 13.64 -15.56 -8.24
N GLU A 159 12.60 -15.07 -8.85
CA GLU A 159 11.38 -15.80 -9.14
C GLU A 159 11.45 -16.43 -10.53
N LYS A 160 10.66 -17.49 -10.71
CA LYS A 160 10.43 -18.10 -12.02
C LYS A 160 9.60 -17.15 -12.90
N GLN A 161 9.57 -17.43 -14.22
CA GLN A 161 8.72 -16.76 -15.19
C GLN A 161 7.27 -16.66 -14.64
N HIS A 162 6.57 -15.58 -15.00
CA HIS A 162 5.15 -15.47 -14.68
C HIS A 162 4.35 -16.57 -15.44
N PRO A 163 3.18 -16.98 -14.92
CA PRO A 163 2.30 -17.90 -15.63
C PRO A 163 1.94 -17.37 -17.03
N GLU A 164 1.83 -18.25 -18.01
CA GLU A 164 1.60 -17.89 -19.43
C GLU A 164 0.26 -17.15 -19.65
N HIS A 165 -0.76 -17.48 -18.86
CA HIS A 165 -2.07 -16.84 -18.94
C HIS A 165 -2.11 -15.41 -18.37
N TRP A 166 -1.01 -14.90 -17.81
CA TRP A 166 -0.93 -13.52 -17.32
C TRP A 166 -0.63 -12.56 -18.46
N ILE A 167 -1.52 -11.62 -18.70
CA ILE A 167 -1.39 -10.59 -19.72
C ILE A 167 -0.66 -9.38 -19.11
N LEU A 168 0.35 -8.89 -19.80
CA LEU A 168 1.09 -7.70 -19.39
C LEU A 168 0.26 -6.45 -19.71
N GLY A 169 -0.07 -5.66 -18.69
CA GLY A 169 -0.86 -4.43 -18.83
C GLY A 169 0.00 -3.18 -18.96
N HIS A 170 0.61 -2.75 -17.88
CA HIS A 170 1.43 -1.53 -17.88
C HIS A 170 2.66 -1.67 -16.97
N ILE A 171 3.62 -0.78 -17.19
CA ILE A 171 4.81 -0.69 -16.33
C ILE A 171 4.88 0.64 -15.60
N THR A 172 5.47 0.61 -14.40
CA THR A 172 5.87 1.81 -13.68
C THR A 172 7.38 1.79 -13.46
N ILE A 173 8.08 2.78 -13.99
CA ILE A 173 9.50 2.98 -13.72
C ILE A 173 9.64 3.98 -12.57
N SER A 174 10.49 3.66 -11.60
CA SER A 174 10.66 4.49 -10.41
C SER A 174 12.12 4.51 -9.94
N LYS A 175 12.49 5.63 -9.30
CA LYS A 175 13.80 5.81 -8.66
C LYS A 175 13.60 5.97 -7.16
N SER A 176 14.32 5.17 -6.38
CA SER A 176 14.30 5.29 -4.92
C SER A 176 15.19 6.44 -4.44
N SER A 177 14.98 6.87 -3.19
CA SER A 177 15.84 7.87 -2.53
C SER A 177 17.28 7.38 -2.37
N SER A 178 17.51 6.06 -2.40
CA SER A 178 18.84 5.42 -2.40
C SER A 178 19.51 5.37 -3.77
N CYS A 179 18.90 6.02 -4.80
CA CYS A 179 19.35 6.08 -6.18
C CYS A 179 19.28 4.74 -6.95
N LYS A 180 18.50 3.77 -6.50
CA LYS A 180 18.21 2.55 -7.24
C LYS A 180 17.02 2.75 -8.15
N TYR A 181 17.03 2.08 -9.30
CA TYR A 181 15.94 2.10 -10.27
C TYR A 181 15.14 0.81 -10.17
N TYR A 182 13.83 0.91 -10.32
CA TYR A 182 12.90 -0.21 -10.25
C TYR A 182 11.90 -0.13 -11.39
N ILE A 183 11.50 -1.30 -11.88
CA ILE A 183 10.34 -1.47 -12.73
C ILE A 183 9.29 -2.27 -11.97
N SER A 184 8.05 -1.79 -11.96
CA SER A 184 6.89 -2.55 -11.49
C SER A 184 6.06 -2.89 -12.72
N ILE A 185 5.85 -4.18 -12.97
CA ILE A 185 5.07 -4.70 -14.08
C ILE A 185 3.72 -5.09 -13.53
N CYS A 186 2.66 -4.52 -14.06
CA CYS A 186 1.28 -4.90 -13.76
C CYS A 186 0.83 -5.94 -14.78
N TYR A 187 0.42 -7.09 -14.29
CA TYR A 187 -0.22 -8.14 -15.07
C TYR A 187 -1.70 -8.19 -14.70
N HIS A 188 -2.51 -8.69 -15.62
CA HIS A 188 -3.89 -9.05 -15.35
C HIS A 188 -4.19 -10.41 -15.96
N TYR A 189 -5.14 -11.10 -15.38
CA TYR A 189 -5.66 -12.37 -15.88
C TYR A 189 -7.11 -12.55 -15.48
N GLU A 190 -7.85 -13.29 -16.26
CA GLU A 190 -9.22 -13.68 -15.90
C GLU A 190 -9.16 -14.83 -14.89
N ASP A 191 -9.91 -14.69 -13.82
CA ASP A 191 -10.03 -15.73 -12.80
C ASP A 191 -11.32 -16.50 -13.03
N ASP A 192 -11.17 -17.74 -13.53
CA ASP A 192 -12.29 -18.65 -13.82
C ASP A 192 -12.72 -19.46 -12.58
N ARG A 193 -12.07 -19.26 -11.42
CA ARG A 193 -12.45 -19.96 -10.20
C ARG A 193 -13.84 -19.50 -9.77
N GLU A 194 -14.81 -20.38 -9.91
CA GLU A 194 -16.22 -20.11 -9.60
C GLU A 194 -16.48 -19.71 -8.15
N GLY A 195 -15.50 -19.80 -7.26
CA GLY A 195 -15.59 -19.46 -5.84
C GLY A 195 -15.27 -18.02 -5.44
N ILE A 196 -14.67 -17.17 -6.36
CA ILE A 196 -14.24 -15.81 -6.01
C ILE A 196 -15.21 -14.74 -6.52
N SER A 197 -16.02 -15.03 -7.55
CA SER A 197 -17.05 -14.11 -8.04
C SER A 197 -18.41 -14.42 -7.40
N GLY A 198 -18.65 -13.92 -6.20
CA GLY A 198 -20.01 -13.75 -5.67
C GLY A 198 -20.86 -15.01 -5.45
N LYS A 199 -20.31 -16.20 -5.58
CA LYS A 199 -21.03 -17.44 -5.35
C LYS A 199 -20.46 -18.17 -4.15
N CYS A 200 -21.29 -18.17 -3.12
CA CYS A 200 -21.30 -19.11 -2.02
C CYS A 200 -19.90 -19.58 -1.53
N PHE A 201 -19.46 -19.05 -0.40
CA PHE A 201 -18.59 -19.81 0.49
C PHE A 201 -19.36 -21.05 0.91
N ILE A 202 -19.36 -22.07 0.08
CA ILE A 202 -19.73 -23.40 0.52
C ILE A 202 -18.52 -23.81 1.36
N LEU A 203 -18.60 -23.53 2.65
CA LEU A 203 -17.76 -24.20 3.63
C LEU A 203 -17.85 -25.67 3.28
N ASN A 204 -16.72 -26.33 3.08
CA ASN A 204 -16.74 -27.78 2.87
C ASN A 204 -17.43 -28.38 4.08
N PRO A 205 -18.64 -28.94 3.97
CA PRO A 205 -19.42 -29.37 5.12
C PRO A 205 -18.74 -30.47 5.94
N ASN A 206 -17.65 -31.02 5.42
CA ASN A 206 -16.88 -32.12 6.03
C ASN A 206 -15.53 -31.70 6.63
N ASN A 207 -15.13 -30.42 6.59
CA ASN A 207 -13.89 -29.96 7.17
C ASN A 207 -14.15 -28.97 8.31
N GLU A 208 -13.58 -29.24 9.47
CA GLU A 208 -13.46 -28.27 10.54
C GLU A 208 -12.63 -27.09 10.07
N LEU A 209 -13.17 -25.87 10.15
CA LEU A 209 -12.48 -24.65 9.76
C LEU A 209 -11.36 -24.33 10.75
N ASN A 210 -10.16 -24.14 10.24
CA ASN A 210 -9.06 -23.59 11.01
C ASN A 210 -9.20 -22.08 11.13
N ILE A 211 -9.61 -21.59 12.29
CA ILE A 211 -9.87 -20.17 12.55
C ILE A 211 -8.84 -19.60 13.51
N LEU A 212 -8.23 -18.47 13.15
CA LEU A 212 -7.29 -17.73 13.99
C LEU A 212 -7.81 -16.31 14.28
N GLY A 213 -7.80 -15.90 15.55
CA GLY A 213 -8.01 -14.51 15.93
C GLY A 213 -6.68 -13.81 16.16
N LEU A 214 -6.55 -12.55 15.72
CA LEU A 214 -5.34 -11.75 15.86
C LEU A 214 -5.67 -10.39 16.49
N ASP A 215 -5.28 -10.18 17.74
CA ASP A 215 -5.37 -8.89 18.42
C ASP A 215 -4.11 -8.05 18.19
N TYR A 216 -4.28 -6.74 17.93
CA TYR A 216 -3.15 -5.85 17.68
C TYR A 216 -2.30 -5.62 18.93
N SER A 217 -1.00 -5.83 18.82
CA SER A 217 -0.03 -5.51 19.86
C SER A 217 1.04 -4.52 19.40
N SER A 218 1.15 -3.38 20.08
CA SER A 218 2.20 -2.39 19.79
C SER A 218 3.61 -2.91 20.07
N LYS A 219 3.75 -3.94 20.90
CA LYS A 219 5.04 -4.55 21.28
C LYS A 219 5.47 -5.62 20.30
N SER A 220 4.57 -6.54 19.94
CA SER A 220 4.90 -7.79 19.23
C SER A 220 4.26 -7.89 17.85
N LEU A 221 3.51 -6.92 17.38
CA LEU A 221 2.67 -6.87 16.19
C LEU A 221 1.25 -7.40 16.46
N TYR A 222 1.10 -8.63 16.97
CA TYR A 222 -0.16 -9.21 17.42
C TYR A 222 0.06 -10.23 18.55
N VAL A 223 -1.03 -10.56 19.23
CA VAL A 223 -1.22 -11.79 20.00
C VAL A 223 -2.29 -12.61 19.29
N ASP A 224 -2.10 -13.92 19.13
CA ASP A 224 -3.06 -14.79 18.48
C ASP A 224 -3.98 -15.52 19.50
N SER A 225 -5.07 -16.11 19.01
CA SER A 225 -6.03 -16.85 19.83
C SER A 225 -5.46 -18.13 20.49
N ASN A 226 -4.26 -18.54 20.11
CA ASN A 226 -3.54 -19.66 20.73
C ASN A 226 -2.56 -19.19 21.83
N GLY A 227 -2.52 -17.87 22.11
CA GLY A 227 -1.65 -17.26 23.11
C GLY A 227 -0.24 -16.94 22.61
N ASN A 228 0.06 -17.11 21.33
CA ASN A 228 1.37 -16.81 20.77
C ASN A 228 1.46 -15.34 20.34
N SER A 229 2.67 -14.80 20.32
CA SER A 229 2.95 -13.48 19.78
C SER A 229 3.83 -13.56 18.54
N ALA A 230 3.71 -12.56 17.64
CA ALA A 230 4.49 -12.50 16.41
C ALA A 230 6.00 -12.33 16.60
N GLY A 231 6.45 -11.88 17.77
CA GLY A 231 7.87 -11.67 18.05
C GLY A 231 8.54 -10.63 17.15
N TYR A 232 7.85 -9.53 16.81
CA TYR A 232 8.35 -8.51 15.88
C TYR A 232 9.69 -7.90 16.31
N PRO A 233 10.76 -7.94 15.47
CA PRO A 233 12.13 -7.61 15.87
C PRO A 233 12.43 -6.11 16.08
N ARG A 234 11.47 -5.19 15.87
CA ARG A 234 11.59 -3.73 16.04
C ARG A 234 12.76 -3.13 15.25
N TYR A 235 12.80 -3.37 13.96
CA TYR A 235 13.90 -3.00 13.06
C TYR A 235 14.26 -1.52 13.08
N TYR A 236 13.25 -0.63 13.14
CA TYR A 236 13.49 0.81 13.22
C TYR A 236 14.20 1.19 14.54
N ARG A 237 13.75 0.65 15.67
CA ARG A 237 14.35 0.95 16.97
C ARG A 237 15.79 0.49 17.06
N LYS A 238 16.13 -0.66 16.48
CA LYS A 238 17.52 -1.14 16.39
C LYS A 238 18.42 -0.20 15.58
N ALA A 239 17.88 0.44 14.55
CA ALA A 239 18.62 1.36 13.69
C ALA A 239 18.53 2.84 14.13
N GLU A 240 17.71 3.19 15.12
CA GLU A 240 17.38 4.56 15.49
C GLU A 240 18.63 5.40 15.85
N LYS A 241 19.57 4.83 16.61
CA LYS A 241 20.83 5.52 16.98
C LYS A 241 21.61 5.92 15.73
N ARG A 242 21.75 5.01 14.77
CA ARG A 242 22.47 5.27 13.51
C ARG A 242 21.76 6.28 12.65
N LEU A 243 20.43 6.24 12.55
CA LEU A 243 19.62 7.24 11.84
C LEU A 243 19.77 8.62 12.47
N ARG A 244 19.76 8.72 13.80
CA ARG A 244 19.95 9.98 14.52
C ARG A 244 21.30 10.63 14.20
N ILE A 245 22.38 9.85 14.16
CA ILE A 245 23.73 10.34 13.79
C ILE A 245 23.71 10.87 12.36
N LEU A 246 23.14 10.13 11.40
CA LEU A 246 23.05 10.56 10.00
C LEU A 246 22.22 11.83 9.85
N ASN A 247 21.09 11.94 10.52
CA ASN A 247 20.24 13.12 10.48
C ASN A 247 20.92 14.35 11.11
N LYS A 248 21.63 14.19 12.24
CA LYS A 248 22.44 15.25 12.84
C LYS A 248 23.57 15.72 11.91
N LYS A 249 24.17 14.77 11.16
CA LYS A 249 25.17 15.10 10.14
C LYS A 249 24.56 15.89 8.97
N LEU A 250 23.39 15.46 8.46
CA LEU A 250 22.66 16.13 7.40
C LEU A 250 22.31 17.59 7.75
N SER A 251 21.83 17.84 8.98
CA SER A 251 21.42 19.19 9.41
C SER A 251 22.59 20.19 9.52
N ARG A 252 23.82 19.69 9.58
CA ARG A 252 25.04 20.54 9.67
C ARG A 252 25.72 20.76 8.32
N GLN A 253 25.26 20.11 7.26
CA GLN A 253 25.85 20.18 5.93
C GLN A 253 25.07 21.17 5.05
N THR A 254 25.79 21.85 4.15
CA THR A 254 25.16 22.74 3.15
C THR A 254 24.18 21.96 2.28
N LEU A 255 22.93 22.39 2.27
CA LEU A 255 21.85 21.78 1.51
C LEU A 255 22.23 21.66 0.02
N HIS A 256 22.04 20.48 -0.55
CA HIS A 256 22.42 20.15 -1.93
C HIS A 256 23.92 20.16 -2.25
N GLY A 257 24.80 20.32 -1.26
CA GLY A 257 26.23 20.16 -1.43
C GLY A 257 26.62 18.68 -1.61
N LYS A 258 27.79 18.42 -2.23
CA LYS A 258 28.28 17.05 -2.51
C LYS A 258 28.30 16.15 -1.26
N ASN A 259 28.70 16.69 -0.11
CA ASN A 259 28.75 15.93 1.14
C ASN A 259 27.35 15.68 1.71
N TRP A 260 26.43 16.62 1.60
CA TRP A 260 25.03 16.47 1.97
C TRP A 260 24.37 15.34 1.16
N ASP A 261 24.56 15.34 -0.18
CA ASP A 261 24.03 14.29 -1.04
C ASP A 261 24.57 12.89 -0.68
N LYS A 262 25.87 12.77 -0.42
CA LYS A 262 26.48 11.51 0.05
C LYS A 262 25.83 11.03 1.35
N THR A 263 25.63 11.93 2.32
CA THR A 263 25.03 11.58 3.62
C THR A 263 23.54 11.24 3.48
N ARG A 264 22.81 11.99 2.64
CA ARG A 264 21.41 11.73 2.30
C ARG A 264 21.23 10.34 1.71
N VAL A 265 22.06 9.94 0.75
CA VAL A 265 22.02 8.61 0.16
C VAL A 265 22.32 7.51 1.20
N LYS A 266 23.26 7.73 2.12
CA LYS A 266 23.55 6.80 3.23
C LYS A 266 22.33 6.64 4.15
N SER A 267 21.67 7.73 4.53
CA SER A 267 20.45 7.70 5.32
C SER A 267 19.33 6.97 4.58
N SER A 268 19.13 7.25 3.28
CA SER A 268 18.13 6.60 2.45
C SER A 268 18.35 5.09 2.31
N LYS A 269 19.62 4.64 2.16
CA LYS A 269 19.97 3.22 2.13
C LYS A 269 19.64 2.52 3.46
N LEU A 270 19.85 3.19 4.58
CA LEU A 270 19.50 2.64 5.90
C LEU A 270 17.98 2.51 6.08
N HIS A 271 17.21 3.53 5.68
CA HIS A 271 15.74 3.45 5.66
C HIS A 271 15.22 2.34 4.74
N GLU A 272 15.82 2.19 3.55
CA GLU A 272 15.46 1.11 2.63
C GLU A 272 15.75 -0.27 3.24
N HIS A 273 16.90 -0.43 3.90
CA HIS A 273 17.26 -1.67 4.59
C HIS A 273 16.25 -2.03 5.69
N ILE A 274 15.89 -1.08 6.55
CA ILE A 274 14.86 -1.27 7.59
C ILE A 274 13.52 -1.66 6.96
N SER A 275 13.13 -0.99 5.90
CA SER A 275 11.89 -1.29 5.17
C SER A 275 11.89 -2.70 4.61
N ASN A 276 12.99 -3.11 3.96
CA ASN A 276 13.13 -4.45 3.37
C ASN A 276 13.09 -5.55 4.43
N GLN A 277 13.79 -5.37 5.58
CA GLN A 277 13.73 -6.31 6.70
C GLN A 277 12.30 -6.46 7.23
N ARG A 278 11.57 -5.34 7.38
CA ARG A 278 10.18 -5.33 7.80
C ARG A 278 9.29 -6.09 6.82
N TYR A 279 9.39 -5.78 5.54
CA TYR A 279 8.59 -6.44 4.50
C TYR A 279 8.89 -7.95 4.42
N ASP A 280 10.15 -8.36 4.49
CA ASP A 280 10.53 -9.78 4.50
C ASP A 280 9.91 -10.53 5.67
N PHE A 281 10.01 -9.96 6.89
CA PHE A 281 9.38 -10.52 8.09
C PHE A 281 7.86 -10.64 7.93
N LEU A 282 7.19 -9.56 7.53
CA LEU A 282 5.73 -9.54 7.38
C LEU A 282 5.26 -10.49 6.27
N HIS A 283 6.00 -10.61 5.17
CA HIS A 283 5.70 -11.54 4.09
C HIS A 283 5.81 -13.00 4.54
N LYS A 284 6.87 -13.36 5.25
CA LYS A 284 7.07 -14.73 5.79
C LYS A 284 5.97 -15.07 6.77
N LEU A 285 5.72 -14.18 7.73
CA LEU A 285 4.70 -14.35 8.76
C LEU A 285 3.30 -14.50 8.16
N SER A 286 2.90 -13.56 7.30
CA SER A 286 1.57 -13.62 6.66
C SER A 286 1.41 -14.84 5.74
N SER A 287 2.49 -15.30 5.06
CA SER A 287 2.44 -16.53 4.27
C SER A 287 2.28 -17.79 5.13
N SER A 288 2.93 -17.83 6.29
CA SER A 288 2.76 -18.94 7.24
C SER A 288 1.33 -19.00 7.77
N ILE A 289 0.77 -17.87 8.19
CA ILE A 289 -0.59 -17.81 8.74
C ILE A 289 -1.62 -18.20 7.67
N THR A 290 -1.54 -17.60 6.48
CA THR A 290 -2.52 -17.85 5.42
C THR A 290 -2.46 -19.26 4.84
N LYS A 291 -1.37 -20.02 5.07
CA LYS A 291 -1.31 -21.44 4.69
C LYS A 291 -1.98 -22.38 5.70
N ASN A 292 -2.04 -21.97 6.97
CA ASN A 292 -2.47 -22.85 8.06
C ASN A 292 -3.89 -22.55 8.54
N TYR A 293 -4.47 -21.42 8.15
CA TYR A 293 -5.77 -20.99 8.64
C TYR A 293 -6.69 -20.56 7.49
N ASP A 294 -7.89 -21.08 7.47
CA ASP A 294 -8.92 -20.79 6.48
C ASP A 294 -9.58 -19.43 6.74
N VAL A 295 -9.80 -19.11 8.02
CA VAL A 295 -10.44 -17.88 8.46
C VAL A 295 -9.55 -17.13 9.45
N ILE A 296 -9.35 -15.84 9.24
CA ILE A 296 -8.56 -15.00 10.13
C ILE A 296 -9.41 -13.84 10.62
N GLY A 297 -9.74 -13.82 11.92
CA GLY A 297 -10.43 -12.71 12.58
C GLY A 297 -9.44 -11.61 12.99
N VAL A 298 -9.67 -10.37 12.56
CA VAL A 298 -8.84 -9.23 12.93
C VAL A 298 -9.70 -8.05 13.37
N GLU A 299 -9.15 -7.17 14.18
CA GLU A 299 -9.81 -5.93 14.57
C GLU A 299 -9.74 -4.88 13.45
N ASP A 300 -10.84 -4.14 13.18
CA ASP A 300 -10.83 -3.04 12.21
C ASP A 300 -10.32 -1.74 12.83
N ILE A 301 -9.03 -1.66 13.01
CA ILE A 301 -8.35 -0.55 13.66
C ILE A 301 -7.86 0.46 12.62
N ASN A 302 -8.14 1.75 12.86
CA ASN A 302 -7.49 2.83 12.16
C ASN A 302 -6.10 3.13 12.76
N MET A 303 -5.04 2.58 12.16
CA MET A 303 -3.67 2.69 12.63
C MET A 303 -3.16 4.14 12.71
N GLN A 304 -3.69 5.06 11.89
CA GLN A 304 -3.31 6.47 11.94
C GLN A 304 -3.85 7.15 13.21
N ASN A 305 -5.07 6.82 13.59
CA ASN A 305 -5.70 7.36 14.80
C ASN A 305 -4.99 6.83 16.06
N ILE A 306 -4.67 5.53 16.12
CA ILE A 306 -3.91 4.95 17.24
C ILE A 306 -2.54 5.62 17.39
N GLY A 307 -1.83 5.83 16.30
CA GLY A 307 -0.52 6.49 16.33
C GLY A 307 -0.57 7.91 16.89
N ARG A 308 -1.68 8.62 16.68
CA ARG A 308 -1.89 10.00 17.15
C ARG A 308 -2.42 10.05 18.56
N SER A 309 -3.50 9.34 18.87
CA SER A 309 -4.21 9.41 20.15
C SER A 309 -3.40 8.84 21.31
N LEU A 310 -2.71 7.72 21.10
CA LEU A 310 -1.94 7.04 22.17
C LEU A 310 -0.46 7.43 22.20
N LYS A 311 -0.01 8.41 21.39
CA LYS A 311 1.40 8.80 21.25
C LYS A 311 2.32 7.61 20.90
N LEU A 312 1.78 6.52 20.38
CA LEU A 312 2.48 5.29 20.00
C LEU A 312 3.01 5.29 18.55
N GLY A 313 3.06 6.46 17.90
CA GLY A 313 3.41 6.60 16.47
C GLY A 313 4.66 5.83 16.07
N LYS A 314 5.75 5.88 16.85
CA LYS A 314 6.97 5.11 16.54
C LYS A 314 6.72 3.61 16.48
N SER A 315 6.01 3.04 17.46
CA SER A 315 5.75 1.59 17.51
C SER A 315 4.78 1.16 16.42
N THR A 316 3.72 1.93 16.20
CA THR A 316 2.71 1.68 15.17
C THR A 316 3.31 1.73 13.75
N TYR A 317 4.18 2.72 13.49
CA TYR A 317 4.88 2.81 12.19
C TYR A 317 6.01 1.80 12.07
N ASP A 318 6.65 1.38 13.17
CA ASP A 318 7.71 0.38 13.13
C ASP A 318 7.16 -1.00 12.80
N ASN A 319 6.14 -1.47 13.49
CA ASN A 319 5.59 -2.80 13.30
C ASN A 319 4.70 -2.93 12.04
N ALA A 320 4.15 -1.82 11.54
CA ALA A 320 3.39 -1.75 10.29
C ALA A 320 2.21 -2.75 10.20
N PHE A 321 1.41 -2.88 11.26
CA PHE A 321 0.27 -3.79 11.34
C PHE A 321 -0.74 -3.60 10.18
N GLY A 322 -0.99 -2.36 9.74
CA GLY A 322 -1.85 -2.09 8.59
C GLY A 322 -1.35 -2.75 7.30
N ILE A 323 -0.01 -2.75 7.07
CA ILE A 323 0.59 -3.46 5.92
C ILE A 323 0.43 -4.98 6.11
N PHE A 324 0.65 -5.49 7.32
CA PHE A 324 0.48 -6.91 7.64
C PHE A 324 -0.97 -7.37 7.37
N ARG A 325 -1.97 -6.62 7.84
CA ARG A 325 -3.38 -6.89 7.57
C ARG A 325 -3.67 -6.95 6.07
N THR A 326 -3.22 -5.96 5.31
CA THR A 326 -3.36 -5.98 3.84
C THR A 326 -2.69 -7.20 3.20
N MET A 327 -1.53 -7.65 3.76
CA MET A 327 -0.87 -8.87 3.28
C MET A 327 -1.68 -10.13 3.56
N LEU A 328 -2.34 -10.23 4.71
CA LEU A 328 -3.26 -11.33 5.02
C LEU A 328 -4.44 -11.32 4.05
N GLU A 329 -5.09 -10.18 3.86
CA GLU A 329 -6.27 -10.01 3.00
C GLU A 329 -6.01 -10.49 1.56
N TYR A 330 -5.01 -9.94 0.86
CA TYR A 330 -4.78 -10.33 -0.52
C TYR A 330 -4.22 -11.75 -0.68
N LYS A 331 -3.56 -12.30 0.35
CA LYS A 331 -3.08 -13.70 0.30
C LYS A 331 -4.21 -14.68 0.52
N GLN A 332 -5.13 -14.39 1.43
CA GLN A 332 -6.34 -15.20 1.64
C GLN A 332 -7.22 -15.22 0.38
N LEU A 333 -7.43 -14.06 -0.24
CA LEU A 333 -8.20 -13.96 -1.49
C LEU A 333 -7.63 -14.81 -2.65
N ARG A 334 -6.35 -15.19 -2.59
CA ARG A 334 -5.74 -16.08 -3.61
C ARG A 334 -5.98 -17.55 -3.37
N GLN A 335 -6.52 -17.94 -2.22
CA GLN A 335 -6.79 -19.31 -1.85
C GLN A 335 -8.31 -19.53 -1.87
N PRO A 336 -8.80 -20.67 -2.40
CA PRO A 336 -10.22 -20.97 -2.36
C PRO A 336 -10.66 -21.16 -0.90
N PHE A 337 -11.84 -20.67 -0.55
CA PHE A 337 -12.47 -20.81 0.78
C PHE A 337 -11.71 -20.13 1.95
N HIS A 338 -10.75 -19.26 1.68
CA HIS A 338 -9.99 -18.54 2.69
C HIS A 338 -10.43 -17.09 2.79
N ILE A 339 -10.58 -16.55 4.02
CA ILE A 339 -11.02 -15.17 4.23
C ILE A 339 -10.39 -14.51 5.46
N VAL A 340 -10.23 -13.19 5.40
CA VAL A 340 -9.98 -12.34 6.57
C VAL A 340 -11.27 -11.61 6.93
N ILE A 341 -11.73 -11.79 8.17
CA ILE A 341 -12.90 -11.14 8.73
C ILE A 341 -12.44 -10.00 9.62
N ARG A 342 -12.93 -8.81 9.35
CA ARG A 342 -12.72 -7.65 10.24
C ARG A 342 -13.90 -7.58 11.20
N ALA A 343 -13.61 -7.68 12.49
CA ALA A 343 -14.60 -7.39 13.50
C ALA A 343 -15.03 -5.93 13.43
N ASP A 344 -16.28 -5.65 13.74
CA ASP A 344 -16.79 -4.27 13.77
C ASP A 344 -15.93 -3.38 14.67
N MET A 345 -15.78 -2.10 14.30
CA MET A 345 -14.96 -1.12 15.02
C MET A 345 -15.41 -0.93 16.49
N TRP A 346 -16.69 -1.21 16.79
CA TRP A 346 -17.29 -1.12 18.12
C TRP A 346 -17.31 -2.46 18.86
N PHE A 347 -16.81 -3.53 18.25
CA PHE A 347 -16.74 -4.83 18.90
C PHE A 347 -15.80 -4.78 20.11
N CYS A 348 -16.34 -5.13 21.28
CA CYS A 348 -15.63 -5.02 22.56
C CYS A 348 -14.64 -6.16 22.80
N SER A 349 -13.75 -6.47 21.86
CA SER A 349 -12.85 -7.63 21.90
C SER A 349 -12.10 -7.77 23.23
N SER A 350 -11.49 -6.69 23.73
CA SER A 350 -10.68 -6.70 24.96
C SER A 350 -11.50 -6.61 26.25
N LYS A 351 -12.76 -6.12 26.21
CA LYS A 351 -13.62 -5.95 27.39
C LYS A 351 -14.57 -7.11 27.63
N MET A 352 -14.80 -7.96 26.64
CA MET A 352 -15.71 -9.10 26.73
C MET A 352 -14.96 -10.35 27.22
N CYS A 353 -15.55 -11.09 28.12
CA CYS A 353 -15.05 -12.39 28.55
C CYS A 353 -15.29 -13.44 27.45
N HIS A 354 -14.25 -14.11 26.96
CA HIS A 354 -14.40 -15.12 25.92
C HIS A 354 -15.17 -16.37 26.40
N ARG A 355 -15.25 -16.60 27.75
CA ARG A 355 -15.92 -17.77 28.32
C ARG A 355 -17.41 -17.55 28.53
N CYS A 356 -17.82 -16.42 29.10
CA CYS A 356 -19.22 -16.18 29.50
C CYS A 356 -19.88 -14.96 28.82
N GLY A 357 -19.17 -14.22 27.98
CA GLY A 357 -19.71 -13.05 27.29
C GLY A 357 -19.86 -11.78 28.14
N TYR A 358 -19.55 -11.82 29.46
CA TYR A 358 -19.66 -10.65 30.32
C TYR A 358 -18.77 -9.51 29.85
N VAL A 359 -19.30 -8.29 29.74
CA VAL A 359 -18.57 -7.10 29.30
C VAL A 359 -18.14 -6.26 30.49
N LYS A 360 -16.85 -6.26 30.79
CA LYS A 360 -16.24 -5.45 31.87
C LYS A 360 -16.05 -4.01 31.43
N LYS A 361 -16.91 -3.09 31.90
CA LYS A 361 -16.92 -1.67 31.49
C LYS A 361 -15.71 -0.87 32.00
N ASP A 362 -15.23 -1.18 33.19
CA ASP A 362 -14.17 -0.49 33.94
C ASP A 362 -12.73 -0.91 33.56
N LEU A 363 -12.55 -1.83 32.62
CA LEU A 363 -11.24 -2.26 32.15
C LEU A 363 -10.45 -1.09 31.53
N GLN A 364 -9.27 -0.80 32.06
CA GLN A 364 -8.41 0.29 31.60
C GLN A 364 -7.31 -0.20 30.65
N LEU A 365 -6.76 0.70 29.84
CA LEU A 365 -5.68 0.38 28.89
C LEU A 365 -4.38 -0.11 29.58
N LYS A 366 -4.15 0.25 30.82
CA LYS A 366 -3.00 -0.19 31.63
C LYS A 366 -3.12 -1.63 32.11
N ASP A 367 -4.35 -2.15 32.21
CA ASP A 367 -4.61 -3.49 32.73
C ASP A 367 -4.14 -4.52 31.72
N ARG A 368 -3.28 -5.44 32.15
CA ARG A 368 -2.72 -6.50 31.30
C ARG A 368 -3.40 -7.84 31.53
N VAL A 369 -4.01 -8.00 32.71
CA VAL A 369 -4.76 -9.20 33.06
C VAL A 369 -6.24 -8.88 33.02
N TYR A 370 -7.00 -9.70 32.32
CA TYR A 370 -8.46 -9.68 32.33
C TYR A 370 -8.95 -10.62 33.42
N GLN A 371 -9.69 -10.10 34.38
CA GLN A 371 -10.36 -10.89 35.41
C GLN A 371 -11.86 -10.69 35.28
N CYS A 372 -12.58 -11.76 35.00
CA CYS A 372 -14.02 -11.73 34.83
C CYS A 372 -14.74 -11.77 36.16
N PRO A 373 -15.57 -10.76 36.53
CA PRO A 373 -16.29 -10.76 37.78
C PRO A 373 -17.48 -11.76 37.81
N SER A 374 -17.93 -12.20 36.62
CA SER A 374 -19.07 -13.11 36.48
C SER A 374 -18.67 -14.58 36.60
N CYS A 375 -17.61 -15.03 35.90
CA CYS A 375 -17.23 -16.46 35.86
C CYS A 375 -15.85 -16.74 36.48
N GLY A 376 -15.18 -15.75 37.08
CA GLY A 376 -13.88 -15.91 37.72
C GLY A 376 -12.69 -16.13 36.80
N LEU A 377 -12.88 -16.12 35.46
CA LEU A 377 -11.78 -16.30 34.51
C LEU A 377 -10.69 -15.25 34.70
N THR A 378 -9.45 -15.70 34.82
CA THR A 378 -8.26 -14.83 34.83
C THR A 378 -7.36 -15.22 33.66
N ILE A 379 -7.08 -14.26 32.76
CA ILE A 379 -6.33 -14.49 31.52
C ILE A 379 -5.58 -13.21 31.10
N ASP A 380 -4.53 -13.32 30.29
CA ASP A 380 -3.94 -12.16 29.61
C ASP A 380 -4.99 -11.43 28.76
N ARG A 381 -5.04 -10.09 28.83
CA ARG A 381 -6.09 -9.30 28.17
C ARG A 381 -6.01 -9.39 26.65
N ASP A 382 -4.80 -9.34 26.10
CA ASP A 382 -4.57 -9.33 24.64
C ASP A 382 -4.89 -10.75 24.09
N TRP A 383 -4.61 -11.80 24.87
CA TRP A 383 -5.02 -13.18 24.54
C TRP A 383 -6.54 -13.36 24.59
N ASN A 384 -7.21 -12.86 25.65
CA ASN A 384 -8.68 -12.87 25.71
C ASN A 384 -9.31 -12.16 24.49
N ALA A 385 -8.75 -11.01 24.07
CA ALA A 385 -9.22 -10.28 22.90
C ALA A 385 -9.04 -11.08 21.61
N ALA A 386 -7.91 -11.76 21.44
CA ALA A 386 -7.66 -12.60 20.27
C ALA A 386 -8.64 -13.79 20.18
N ILE A 387 -8.98 -14.42 21.33
CA ILE A 387 -10.01 -15.48 21.36
C ILE A 387 -11.39 -14.91 20.98
N ASN A 388 -11.75 -13.72 21.48
CA ASN A 388 -12.99 -13.06 21.10
C ASN A 388 -13.08 -12.75 19.60
N LEU A 389 -11.97 -12.31 18.99
CA LEU A 389 -11.89 -12.07 17.54
C LEU A 389 -12.05 -13.36 16.73
N ARG A 390 -11.48 -14.49 17.19
CA ARG A 390 -11.69 -15.81 16.61
C ARG A 390 -13.17 -16.22 16.69
N ASN A 391 -13.78 -16.07 17.84
CA ASN A 391 -15.18 -16.45 18.07
C ASN A 391 -16.15 -15.57 17.26
N GLU A 392 -15.85 -14.27 17.13
CA GLU A 392 -16.64 -13.35 16.28
C GLU A 392 -16.49 -13.72 14.80
N ALA A 393 -15.30 -14.08 14.33
CA ALA A 393 -15.08 -14.57 12.98
C ALA A 393 -15.88 -15.84 12.71
N LEU A 394 -15.87 -16.80 13.64
CA LEU A 394 -16.69 -18.03 13.55
C LEU A 394 -18.19 -17.70 13.50
N ARG A 395 -18.66 -16.80 14.37
CA ARG A 395 -20.06 -16.35 14.39
C ARG A 395 -20.50 -15.76 13.04
N GLN A 396 -19.66 -14.90 12.44
CA GLN A 396 -19.95 -14.32 11.14
C GLN A 396 -19.98 -15.37 10.04
N VAL A 397 -19.00 -16.27 9.97
CA VAL A 397 -18.97 -17.36 9.00
C VAL A 397 -20.21 -18.24 9.11
N ASN A 398 -20.62 -18.64 10.32
CA ASN A 398 -21.82 -19.43 10.54
C ASN A 398 -23.11 -18.71 10.12
N SER A 399 -23.15 -17.38 10.29
CA SER A 399 -24.30 -16.58 9.81
C SER A 399 -24.37 -16.50 8.27
N TRP A 400 -23.25 -16.69 7.57
CA TRP A 400 -23.18 -16.66 6.11
C TRP A 400 -23.57 -17.99 5.46
N SER A 401 -23.34 -19.11 6.12
CA SER A 401 -23.80 -20.42 5.64
C SER A 401 -25.33 -20.49 5.41
N ILE A 402 -26.06 -19.49 5.93
CA ILE A 402 -27.53 -19.37 5.81
C ILE A 402 -27.93 -18.36 4.70
N ARG A 403 -27.00 -17.51 4.19
CA ARG A 403 -27.29 -16.46 3.19
C ARG A 403 -26.33 -16.53 2.01
N LYS A 404 -26.86 -16.37 0.76
CA LYS A 404 -26.03 -16.16 -0.44
C LYS A 404 -25.46 -14.75 -0.42
N PHE A 405 -24.13 -14.57 -0.37
CA PHE A 405 -23.44 -13.27 -0.36
C PHE A 405 -22.81 -12.93 -1.70
N THR A 406 -22.73 -11.64 -2.00
CA THR A 406 -21.96 -11.09 -3.12
C THR A 406 -20.64 -10.47 -2.62
N ILE A 407 -19.62 -10.39 -3.49
CA ILE A 407 -18.30 -9.80 -3.15
C ILE A 407 -18.42 -8.35 -2.63
N LYS A 408 -19.49 -7.63 -2.99
CA LYS A 408 -19.77 -6.28 -2.46
C LYS A 408 -20.00 -6.29 -0.94
N ASP A 409 -20.61 -7.33 -0.41
CA ASP A 409 -20.94 -7.46 1.01
C ASP A 409 -19.69 -7.72 1.88
N ILE A 410 -18.61 -8.27 1.26
CA ILE A 410 -17.32 -8.55 1.93
C ILE A 410 -16.43 -7.29 2.00
N GLN A 411 -16.59 -6.35 1.07
CA GLN A 411 -15.75 -5.13 0.99
C GLN A 411 -16.28 -3.96 1.82
N VAL A 412 -17.50 -4.02 2.31
CA VAL A 412 -18.22 -2.91 2.98
C VAL A 412 -18.39 -3.11 4.48
N SER A 413 -18.08 -4.32 5.02
CA SER A 413 -18.15 -4.60 6.47
C SER A 413 -16.85 -4.30 7.21
#